data_a6b3a3afba65384f6d4a1f2925b597da
#
_entry.id   a6b3a3afba65384f6d4a1f2925b597da
#
_cell.length_a   1.000
_cell.length_b   1.000
_cell.length_c   1.000
_cell.angle_alpha   90.00
_cell.angle_beta   90.00
_cell.angle_gamma   90.00
#
_symmetry.space_group_name_H-M   'P 1'
#
loop_
_entity.id
_entity.type
_entity.pdbx_description
1 polymer ?
#
loop_
_entity_poly.entity_id
_entity_poly.type
_entity_poly.pdbx_seq_one_letter_code
_entity_poly.pdbx_strand_id
1 'polypeptide(L)'
;MLNGKRVLLVLPLLLAAFLSGCGQPDRDEVVVYTSRADHLIKPLFDAWSEQTGVRVRFTTDQEGALISRLQAEGANSPADMLITVDAGNLWYAADLGLFQPVEDEALLAAVPANLRDPANQWFGLTVRARTLVYSPERVDRDELSTYEALAEPAWAGRLCLRTSRKVYNQSLVATMIERLGEQQAEQVVRGWIGNLATDVFANDNSVMQAIAAGQCDVGIVNTYYYGRLLRNNPDLPVKLFWANQGDSGVHVNISGAGITRHAPNRDNALALLRWLAGEEAQSKLAALNLEYPANPAVDSDPAVAAWGEFEADSLNVEVAGRRQVEAVKLMDRAGYR
;
A
#
# COMPACT_ATOMS: atom_id res chain seq x y z
N MET A 1 -23.33 41.98 83.84
CA MET A 1 -22.79 40.60 83.93
C MET A 1 -23.46 39.77 82.86
N LEU A 2 -22.72 39.35 81.88
CA LEU A 2 -22.92 38.13 81.10
C LEU A 2 -22.12 38.19 79.79
N ASN A 3 -21.12 37.34 79.73
CA ASN A 3 -20.17 37.20 78.63
C ASN A 3 -20.83 36.58 77.43
N GLY A 4 -20.76 37.20 76.24
CA GLY A 4 -21.09 36.65 74.96
C GLY A 4 -19.80 36.14 74.24
N LYS A 5 -19.64 34.84 74.17
CA LYS A 5 -18.53 34.19 73.43
C LYS A 5 -18.82 34.29 71.94
N ARG A 6 -17.92 34.93 71.19
CA ARG A 6 -17.90 34.88 69.72
C ARG A 6 -17.35 33.53 69.26
N VAL A 7 -18.16 32.74 68.57
CA VAL A 7 -17.77 31.56 67.88
C VAL A 7 -17.32 31.99 66.46
N LEU A 8 -16.05 31.84 66.18
CA LEU A 8 -15.49 32.03 64.83
C LEU A 8 -15.73 30.75 64.03
N LEU A 9 -16.59 30.85 63.02
CA LEU A 9 -16.77 29.78 62.03
C LEU A 9 -15.60 29.82 61.05
N VAL A 10 -14.66 28.86 61.14
CA VAL A 10 -13.65 28.61 60.15
C VAL A 10 -14.23 27.67 59.12
N LEU A 11 -14.60 28.19 57.94
CA LEU A 11 -15.00 27.41 56.77
C LEU A 11 -13.74 26.94 56.04
N PRO A 12 -13.47 25.67 55.90
CA PRO A 12 -12.26 25.22 55.17
C PRO A 12 -12.52 25.38 53.65
N LEU A 13 -11.60 26.10 53.00
CA LEU A 13 -11.42 26.24 51.59
C LEU A 13 -10.99 24.88 51.01
N LEU A 14 -11.92 24.07 50.61
CA LEU A 14 -11.71 22.76 49.89
C LEU A 14 -12.37 22.82 48.51
N LEU A 15 -11.84 23.72 47.66
CA LEU A 15 -12.29 23.75 46.25
C LEU A 15 -11.13 24.21 45.35
N ALA A 16 -10.11 23.37 45.18
CA ALA A 16 -9.10 23.58 44.13
C ALA A 16 -8.27 22.32 43.90
N ALA A 17 -8.88 21.23 43.37
CA ALA A 17 -8.13 20.07 42.88
C ALA A 17 -8.92 19.22 41.85
N PHE A 18 -9.63 19.84 40.91
CA PHE A 18 -10.24 19.11 39.81
C PHE A 18 -10.09 19.86 38.49
N LEU A 19 -8.87 20.21 38.09
CA LEU A 19 -8.55 20.72 36.77
C LEU A 19 -7.10 20.36 36.43
N SER A 20 -6.81 19.11 36.19
CA SER A 20 -5.57 18.69 35.49
C SER A 20 -5.75 17.29 34.95
N GLY A 21 -6.76 17.08 34.14
CA GLY A 21 -6.99 15.84 33.41
C GLY A 21 -6.96 16.07 31.89
N CYS A 22 -6.15 16.99 31.41
CA CYS A 22 -5.66 16.92 30.04
C CYS A 22 -4.61 15.81 30.06
N GLY A 23 -4.97 14.60 29.65
CA GLY A 23 -4.01 13.52 29.50
C GLY A 23 -2.88 14.01 28.60
N GLN A 24 -1.68 14.16 29.16
CA GLN A 24 -0.48 14.24 28.36
C GLN A 24 -0.48 12.99 27.46
N PRO A 25 -0.15 13.11 26.17
CA PRO A 25 0.05 11.94 25.34
C PRO A 25 1.02 10.99 26.06
N ASP A 26 0.66 9.72 26.08
CA ASP A 26 1.49 8.68 26.72
C ASP A 26 2.80 8.64 25.92
N ARG A 27 3.87 9.20 26.48
CA ARG A 27 5.17 9.36 25.78
C ARG A 27 5.77 8.04 25.34
N ASP A 28 5.23 6.94 25.84
CA ASP A 28 5.68 5.58 25.57
C ASP A 28 4.72 4.82 24.63
N GLU A 29 3.97 5.52 23.79
CA GLU A 29 3.00 4.92 22.86
C GLU A 29 3.08 5.54 21.46
N VAL A 30 2.76 4.72 20.44
CA VAL A 30 2.42 5.15 19.08
C VAL A 30 1.09 4.51 18.68
N VAL A 31 0.17 5.30 18.14
CA VAL A 31 -1.12 4.82 17.64
C VAL A 31 -1.10 4.78 16.12
N VAL A 32 -1.30 3.58 15.55
CA VAL A 32 -1.23 3.33 14.11
C VAL A 32 -2.58 2.89 13.57
N TYR A 33 -3.08 3.58 12.54
CA TYR A 33 -4.18 3.09 11.69
C TYR A 33 -3.57 2.38 10.49
N THR A 34 -3.99 1.13 10.22
CA THR A 34 -3.38 0.33 9.16
C THR A 34 -4.40 -0.49 8.39
N SER A 35 -4.24 -0.58 7.07
CA SER A 35 -5.00 -1.51 6.24
C SER A 35 -4.27 -2.83 5.95
N ARG A 36 -3.08 -3.01 6.55
CA ARG A 36 -2.38 -4.30 6.46
C ARG A 36 -3.01 -5.29 7.44
N ALA A 37 -3.13 -6.54 7.00
CA ALA A 37 -3.61 -7.61 7.87
C ALA A 37 -2.71 -7.80 9.10
N ASP A 38 -3.31 -8.06 10.25
CA ASP A 38 -2.63 -8.14 11.55
C ASP A 38 -1.42 -9.07 11.53
N HIS A 39 -1.54 -10.26 10.93
CA HIS A 39 -0.47 -11.24 10.86
C HIS A 39 0.75 -10.78 10.04
N LEU A 40 0.61 -9.73 9.21
CA LEU A 40 1.68 -9.16 8.40
C LEU A 40 2.37 -7.96 9.05
N ILE A 41 1.68 -7.25 9.94
CA ILE A 41 2.23 -6.01 10.52
C ILE A 41 2.55 -6.14 12.01
N LYS A 42 1.75 -6.91 12.76
CA LYS A 42 1.92 -7.07 14.20
C LYS A 42 3.32 -7.57 14.60
N PRO A 43 3.95 -8.56 13.91
CA PRO A 43 5.29 -9.02 14.27
C PRO A 43 6.36 -7.90 14.21
N LEU A 44 6.19 -6.90 13.33
CA LEU A 44 7.09 -5.76 13.27
C LEU A 44 6.85 -4.79 14.43
N PHE A 45 5.60 -4.52 14.74
CA PHE A 45 5.25 -3.67 15.87
C PHE A 45 5.71 -4.26 17.21
N ASP A 46 5.55 -5.57 17.39
CA ASP A 46 6.05 -6.28 18.57
C ASP A 46 7.57 -6.17 18.68
N ALA A 47 8.31 -6.44 17.57
CA ALA A 47 9.76 -6.35 17.55
C ALA A 47 10.28 -4.92 17.87
N TRP A 48 9.65 -3.90 17.29
CA TRP A 48 10.01 -2.50 17.58
C TRP A 48 9.70 -2.13 19.04
N SER A 49 8.55 -2.57 19.57
CA SER A 49 8.17 -2.32 20.96
C SER A 49 9.11 -3.00 21.94
N GLU A 50 9.57 -4.22 21.64
CA GLU A 50 10.56 -4.94 22.45
C GLU A 50 11.92 -4.23 22.47
N GLN A 51 12.35 -3.66 21.35
CA GLN A 51 13.62 -2.95 21.22
C GLN A 51 13.61 -1.57 21.90
N THR A 52 12.49 -0.88 21.87
CA THR A 52 12.43 0.55 22.27
C THR A 52 11.74 0.78 23.61
N GLY A 53 10.93 -0.19 24.08
CA GLY A 53 10.04 0.00 25.21
C GLY A 53 8.78 0.83 24.89
N VAL A 54 8.65 1.37 23.67
CA VAL A 54 7.48 2.14 23.22
C VAL A 54 6.42 1.20 22.70
N ARG A 55 5.21 1.29 23.24
CA ARG A 55 4.09 0.43 22.83
C ARG A 55 3.48 0.90 21.50
N VAL A 56 3.27 -0.02 20.54
CA VAL A 56 2.47 0.25 19.37
C VAL A 56 1.05 -0.25 19.57
N ARG A 57 0.09 0.66 19.57
CA ARG A 57 -1.34 0.35 19.55
C ARG A 57 -1.85 0.59 18.13
N PHE A 58 -2.50 -0.40 17.53
CA PHE A 58 -2.95 -0.26 16.15
C PHE A 58 -4.40 -0.70 15.97
N THR A 59 -5.02 -0.17 14.91
CA THR A 59 -6.38 -0.53 14.46
C THR A 59 -6.30 -0.89 13.01
N THR A 60 -6.85 -2.07 12.65
CA THR A 60 -6.92 -2.57 11.27
C THR A 60 -8.31 -2.39 10.72
N ASP A 61 -8.43 -1.77 9.53
CA ASP A 61 -9.69 -1.62 8.78
C ASP A 61 -9.38 -1.39 7.28
N GLN A 62 -10.44 -1.24 6.46
CA GLN A 62 -10.32 -0.88 5.04
C GLN A 62 -9.76 0.54 4.89
N GLU A 63 -8.96 0.77 3.86
CA GLU A 63 -8.25 2.03 3.60
C GLU A 63 -9.18 3.25 3.63
N GLY A 64 -10.31 3.17 2.90
CA GLY A 64 -11.29 4.25 2.84
C GLY A 64 -11.94 4.55 4.19
N ALA A 65 -12.21 3.52 5.01
CA ALA A 65 -12.76 3.69 6.36
C ALA A 65 -11.76 4.40 7.28
N LEU A 66 -10.48 4.02 7.23
CA LEU A 66 -9.43 4.66 8.04
C LEU A 66 -9.21 6.13 7.63
N ILE A 67 -9.19 6.43 6.33
CA ILE A 67 -9.06 7.81 5.83
C ILE A 67 -10.27 8.66 6.26
N SER A 68 -11.49 8.13 6.09
CA SER A 68 -12.71 8.83 6.52
C SER A 68 -12.73 9.06 8.03
N ARG A 69 -12.24 8.09 8.80
CA ARG A 69 -12.11 8.20 10.26
C ARG A 69 -11.15 9.31 10.66
N LEU A 70 -9.94 9.35 10.04
CA LEU A 70 -8.97 10.42 10.29
C LEU A 70 -9.55 11.81 9.97
N GLN A 71 -10.30 11.94 8.86
CA GLN A 71 -11.00 13.19 8.53
C GLN A 71 -12.03 13.60 9.58
N ALA A 72 -12.84 12.65 10.04
CA ALA A 72 -13.89 12.91 11.03
C ALA A 72 -13.31 13.25 12.41
N GLU A 73 -12.23 12.62 12.81
CA GLU A 73 -11.52 12.89 14.07
C GLU A 73 -10.78 14.23 14.03
N GLY A 74 -10.23 14.62 12.87
CA GLY A 74 -9.53 15.88 12.67
C GLY A 74 -8.39 16.08 13.67
N ALA A 75 -8.36 17.23 14.34
CA ALA A 75 -7.34 17.55 15.34
C ALA A 75 -7.44 16.72 16.65
N ASN A 76 -8.54 15.98 16.83
CA ASN A 76 -8.74 15.11 17.98
C ASN A 76 -8.39 13.64 17.68
N SER A 77 -7.86 13.34 16.50
CA SER A 77 -7.45 11.98 16.17
C SER A 77 -6.36 11.49 17.11
N PRO A 78 -6.51 10.28 17.68
CA PRO A 78 -5.44 9.67 18.46
C PRO A 78 -4.35 9.06 17.60
N ALA A 79 -4.56 8.96 16.27
CA ALA A 79 -3.64 8.28 15.38
C ALA A 79 -2.40 9.14 15.07
N ASP A 80 -1.24 8.55 15.29
CA ASP A 80 0.06 9.15 14.98
C ASP A 80 0.51 8.83 13.55
N MET A 81 0.09 7.67 13.03
CA MET A 81 0.51 7.17 11.72
C MET A 81 -0.64 6.47 10.99
N LEU A 82 -0.67 6.63 9.66
CA LEU A 82 -1.49 5.82 8.77
C LEU A 82 -0.58 4.97 7.88
N ILE A 83 -0.83 3.65 7.86
CA ILE A 83 -0.17 2.70 6.96
C ILE A 83 -1.21 2.11 6.02
N THR A 84 -1.03 2.27 4.72
CA THR A 84 -1.95 1.70 3.72
C THR A 84 -1.24 0.86 2.68
N VAL A 85 -2.01 0.01 2.01
CA VAL A 85 -1.60 -0.63 0.76
C VAL A 85 -2.06 0.24 -0.40
N ASP A 86 -1.18 0.44 -1.40
CA ASP A 86 -1.37 1.26 -2.59
C ASP A 86 -1.06 2.77 -2.39
N ALA A 87 -0.18 3.28 -3.24
CA ALA A 87 0.22 4.67 -3.25
C ALA A 87 -0.96 5.63 -3.51
N GLY A 88 -1.99 5.17 -4.25
CA GLY A 88 -3.19 5.96 -4.49
C GLY A 88 -3.93 6.34 -3.21
N ASN A 89 -3.99 5.45 -2.22
CA ASN A 89 -4.59 5.74 -0.93
C ASN A 89 -3.74 6.72 -0.10
N LEU A 90 -2.42 6.61 -0.18
CA LEU A 90 -1.49 7.54 0.49
C LEU A 90 -1.60 8.93 -0.13
N TRP A 91 -1.59 9.01 -1.47
CA TRP A 91 -1.78 10.25 -2.20
C TRP A 91 -3.11 10.91 -1.82
N TYR A 92 -4.20 10.15 -1.78
CA TYR A 92 -5.52 10.66 -1.42
C TYR A 92 -5.56 11.20 0.03
N ALA A 93 -4.93 10.51 0.97
CA ALA A 93 -4.82 11.00 2.34
C ALA A 93 -3.97 12.30 2.43
N ALA A 94 -2.91 12.41 1.61
CA ALA A 94 -2.10 13.62 1.50
C ALA A 94 -2.88 14.79 0.87
N ASP A 95 -3.63 14.54 -0.21
CA ASP A 95 -4.50 15.54 -0.88
C ASP A 95 -5.58 16.10 0.05
N LEU A 96 -6.09 15.27 0.96
CA LEU A 96 -7.00 15.69 2.03
C LEU A 96 -6.30 16.43 3.19
N GLY A 97 -4.98 16.61 3.13
CA GLY A 97 -4.19 17.28 4.17
C GLY A 97 -4.12 16.50 5.49
N LEU A 98 -4.22 15.16 5.45
CA LEU A 98 -4.20 14.31 6.64
C LEU A 98 -2.80 13.97 7.14
N PHE A 99 -1.76 14.25 6.35
CA PHE A 99 -0.37 14.04 6.69
C PHE A 99 0.36 15.36 6.94
N GLN A 100 1.48 15.26 7.63
CA GLN A 100 2.47 16.32 7.74
C GLN A 100 3.75 15.93 6.98
N PRO A 101 4.47 16.89 6.39
CA PRO A 101 5.74 16.62 5.75
C PRO A 101 6.80 16.20 6.79
N VAL A 102 7.70 15.31 6.37
CA VAL A 102 8.80 14.79 7.18
C VAL A 102 10.11 15.03 6.45
N GLU A 103 10.90 15.97 6.95
CA GLU A 103 12.26 16.23 6.49
C GLU A 103 13.24 15.45 7.37
N ASP A 104 13.67 14.30 6.87
CA ASP A 104 14.51 13.36 7.61
C ASP A 104 15.54 12.70 6.68
N GLU A 105 16.81 12.96 6.91
CA GLU A 105 17.88 12.49 6.04
C GLU A 105 17.93 10.97 5.92
N ALA A 106 17.66 10.24 7.01
CA ALA A 106 17.69 8.78 7.02
C ALA A 106 16.55 8.20 6.18
N LEU A 107 15.33 8.75 6.29
CA LEU A 107 14.19 8.36 5.45
C LEU A 107 14.42 8.70 3.98
N LEU A 108 14.96 9.89 3.70
CA LEU A 108 15.24 10.34 2.33
C LEU A 108 16.31 9.48 1.66
N ALA A 109 17.27 8.96 2.43
CA ALA A 109 18.29 8.02 1.94
C ALA A 109 17.75 6.59 1.77
N ALA A 110 16.88 6.14 2.67
CA ALA A 110 16.34 4.78 2.67
C ALA A 110 15.24 4.56 1.62
N VAL A 111 14.46 5.60 1.26
CA VAL A 111 13.32 5.47 0.34
C VAL A 111 13.55 6.30 -0.92
N PRO A 112 13.68 5.67 -2.10
CA PRO A 112 13.87 6.37 -3.38
C PRO A 112 12.77 7.40 -3.68
N ALA A 113 13.13 8.46 -4.39
CA ALA A 113 12.23 9.59 -4.67
C ALA A 113 10.95 9.18 -5.43
N ASN A 114 11.01 8.18 -6.28
CA ASN A 114 9.85 7.67 -7.00
C ASN A 114 8.92 6.78 -6.15
N LEU A 115 9.36 6.37 -4.95
CA LEU A 115 8.60 5.56 -4.00
C LEU A 115 8.10 6.35 -2.78
N ARG A 116 8.18 7.68 -2.81
CA ARG A 116 7.68 8.56 -1.75
C ARG A 116 6.98 9.78 -2.32
N ASP A 117 6.23 10.45 -1.46
CA ASP A 117 5.58 11.71 -1.80
C ASP A 117 6.60 12.80 -2.19
N PRO A 118 6.39 13.55 -3.27
CA PRO A 118 7.27 14.67 -3.63
C PRO A 118 7.41 15.74 -2.54
N ALA A 119 6.38 15.92 -1.69
CA ALA A 119 6.41 16.79 -0.51
C ALA A 119 6.74 16.05 0.80
N ASN A 120 7.28 14.83 0.72
CA ASN A 120 7.70 13.99 1.84
C ASN A 120 6.60 13.75 2.91
N GLN A 121 5.34 13.65 2.50
CA GLN A 121 4.23 13.40 3.42
C GLN A 121 3.99 11.90 3.69
N TRP A 122 4.44 11.02 2.79
CA TRP A 122 4.40 9.57 2.95
C TRP A 122 5.61 8.90 2.28
N PHE A 123 5.94 7.69 2.73
CA PHE A 123 7.09 6.92 2.32
C PHE A 123 6.69 5.47 2.03
N GLY A 124 7.22 4.90 0.94
CA GLY A 124 7.09 3.49 0.62
C GLY A 124 7.83 2.62 1.63
N LEU A 125 7.21 1.52 2.03
CA LEU A 125 7.80 0.53 2.94
C LEU A 125 8.06 -0.80 2.25
N THR A 126 7.20 -1.20 1.31
CA THR A 126 7.41 -2.37 0.46
C THR A 126 6.96 -2.09 -0.96
N VAL A 127 7.55 -2.79 -1.91
CA VAL A 127 7.22 -2.68 -3.33
C VAL A 127 6.66 -4.01 -3.84
N ARG A 128 5.67 -3.96 -4.69
CA ARG A 128 5.15 -5.09 -5.45
C ARG A 128 5.05 -4.73 -6.92
N ALA A 129 5.38 -5.67 -7.78
CA ALA A 129 5.09 -5.55 -9.20
C ALA A 129 3.69 -6.09 -9.51
N ARG A 130 3.01 -5.48 -10.47
CA ARG A 130 1.83 -6.03 -11.10
C ARG A 130 2.20 -6.38 -12.52
N THR A 131 2.33 -7.69 -12.81
CA THR A 131 2.92 -8.16 -14.05
C THR A 131 2.13 -9.31 -14.65
N LEU A 132 2.63 -9.86 -15.77
CA LEU A 132 1.96 -10.96 -16.47
C LEU A 132 2.23 -12.29 -15.77
N VAL A 133 1.24 -13.15 -15.80
CA VAL A 133 1.34 -14.59 -15.50
C VAL A 133 0.78 -15.37 -16.68
N TYR A 134 1.38 -16.50 -17.00
CA TYR A 134 1.01 -17.29 -18.17
C TYR A 134 1.18 -18.79 -17.96
N SER A 135 0.50 -19.57 -18.79
CA SER A 135 0.71 -21.03 -18.88
C SER A 135 1.91 -21.33 -19.77
N PRO A 136 3.00 -21.91 -19.25
CA PRO A 136 4.16 -22.27 -20.09
C PRO A 136 3.91 -23.44 -21.06
N GLU A 137 2.77 -24.11 -20.93
CA GLU A 137 2.36 -25.20 -21.85
C GLU A 137 1.61 -24.67 -23.07
N ARG A 138 1.00 -23.47 -23.00
CA ARG A 138 0.12 -22.93 -24.04
C ARG A 138 0.58 -21.59 -24.63
N VAL A 139 1.59 -20.99 -24.01
CA VAL A 139 2.16 -19.68 -24.41
C VAL A 139 3.67 -19.81 -24.47
N ASP A 140 4.25 -19.56 -25.61
CA ASP A 140 5.69 -19.38 -25.73
C ASP A 140 6.07 -18.02 -25.11
N ARG A 141 7.18 -17.99 -24.37
CA ARG A 141 7.62 -16.77 -23.70
C ARG A 141 7.80 -15.60 -24.66
N ASP A 142 8.20 -15.88 -25.89
CA ASP A 142 8.47 -14.89 -26.93
C ASP A 142 7.17 -14.27 -27.53
N GLU A 143 5.99 -14.83 -27.23
CA GLU A 143 4.70 -14.19 -27.53
C GLU A 143 4.39 -13.02 -26.57
N LEU A 144 5.03 -12.99 -25.40
CA LEU A 144 4.78 -11.99 -24.36
C LEU A 144 5.71 -10.78 -24.50
N SER A 145 5.20 -9.59 -24.27
CA SER A 145 6.00 -8.35 -24.33
C SER A 145 5.52 -7.29 -23.33
N THR A 146 4.46 -6.57 -23.65
CA THR A 146 3.97 -5.43 -22.89
C THR A 146 2.52 -5.62 -22.43
N TYR A 147 2.04 -4.78 -21.53
CA TYR A 147 0.62 -4.73 -21.17
C TYR A 147 -0.25 -4.37 -22.39
N GLU A 148 0.26 -3.47 -23.24
CA GLU A 148 -0.38 -2.98 -24.43
C GLU A 148 -0.59 -4.11 -25.45
N ALA A 149 0.40 -4.98 -25.61
CA ALA A 149 0.35 -6.11 -26.53
C ALA A 149 -0.79 -7.10 -26.20
N LEU A 150 -1.23 -7.19 -24.94
CA LEU A 150 -2.39 -8.01 -24.57
C LEU A 150 -3.72 -7.50 -25.15
N ALA A 151 -3.74 -6.30 -25.72
CA ALA A 151 -4.89 -5.76 -26.46
C ALA A 151 -4.96 -6.24 -27.90
N GLU A 152 -3.93 -6.88 -28.43
CA GLU A 152 -3.85 -7.36 -29.80
C GLU A 152 -4.77 -8.56 -30.04
N PRO A 153 -5.29 -8.75 -31.27
CA PRO A 153 -6.19 -9.87 -31.61
C PRO A 153 -5.60 -11.27 -31.36
N ALA A 154 -4.27 -11.41 -31.31
CA ALA A 154 -3.60 -12.66 -30.99
C ALA A 154 -4.01 -13.24 -29.62
N TRP A 155 -4.48 -12.37 -28.72
CA TRP A 155 -4.92 -12.74 -27.37
C TRP A 155 -6.44 -12.95 -27.24
N ALA A 156 -7.19 -12.91 -28.34
CA ALA A 156 -8.65 -13.08 -28.33
C ALA A 156 -9.07 -14.40 -27.67
N GLY A 157 -9.85 -14.33 -26.59
CA GLY A 157 -10.29 -15.49 -25.82
C GLY A 157 -9.20 -16.17 -24.99
N ARG A 158 -8.05 -15.50 -24.77
CA ARG A 158 -6.89 -16.07 -24.02
C ARG A 158 -6.56 -15.31 -22.74
N LEU A 159 -7.15 -14.14 -22.50
CA LEU A 159 -6.83 -13.25 -21.38
C LEU A 159 -7.78 -13.46 -20.20
N CYS A 160 -7.24 -13.50 -18.99
CA CYS A 160 -7.98 -13.45 -17.73
C CYS A 160 -7.58 -12.25 -16.90
N LEU A 161 -8.55 -11.50 -16.40
CA LEU A 161 -8.32 -10.35 -15.53
C LEU A 161 -9.16 -10.44 -14.25
N ARG A 162 -8.70 -9.80 -13.19
CA ARG A 162 -9.54 -9.54 -12.02
C ARG A 162 -10.39 -8.29 -12.24
N THR A 163 -11.43 -8.11 -11.43
CA THR A 163 -12.33 -6.95 -11.47
C THR A 163 -11.59 -5.60 -11.38
N SER A 164 -12.09 -4.61 -12.12
CA SER A 164 -11.64 -3.21 -12.11
C SER A 164 -11.85 -2.51 -10.76
N ARG A 165 -12.74 -3.03 -9.92
CA ARG A 165 -13.07 -2.44 -8.61
C ARG A 165 -11.93 -2.46 -7.61
N LYS A 166 -10.89 -3.29 -7.86
CA LYS A 166 -9.73 -3.31 -6.98
C LYS A 166 -8.71 -2.27 -7.41
N VAL A 167 -8.24 -1.50 -6.45
CA VAL A 167 -7.28 -0.40 -6.64
C VAL A 167 -6.04 -0.79 -7.47
N TYR A 168 -5.59 -2.04 -7.44
CA TYR A 168 -4.40 -2.49 -8.19
C TYR A 168 -4.52 -2.36 -9.71
N ASN A 169 -5.72 -2.62 -10.27
CA ASN A 169 -5.98 -2.38 -11.70
C ASN A 169 -6.14 -0.89 -11.99
N GLN A 170 -6.75 -0.14 -11.06
CA GLN A 170 -6.88 1.31 -11.19
C GLN A 170 -5.51 1.97 -11.24
N SER A 171 -4.58 1.55 -10.39
CA SER A 171 -3.20 2.05 -10.35
C SER A 171 -2.43 1.73 -11.63
N LEU A 172 -2.56 0.52 -12.18
CA LEU A 172 -1.95 0.15 -13.45
C LEU A 172 -2.48 1.03 -14.59
N VAL A 173 -3.82 1.17 -14.69
CA VAL A 173 -4.43 2.01 -15.73
C VAL A 173 -4.09 3.49 -15.54
N ALA A 174 -3.98 3.98 -14.31
CA ALA A 174 -3.50 5.33 -14.00
C ALA A 174 -2.07 5.57 -14.53
N THR A 175 -1.16 4.61 -14.34
CA THR A 175 0.19 4.65 -14.90
C THR A 175 0.17 4.64 -16.44
N MET A 176 -0.68 3.80 -17.04
CA MET A 176 -0.86 3.79 -18.50
C MET A 176 -1.39 5.11 -19.04
N ILE A 177 -2.34 5.77 -18.37
CA ILE A 177 -2.81 7.10 -18.76
C ILE A 177 -1.67 8.11 -18.75
N GLU A 178 -0.81 8.08 -17.74
CA GLU A 178 0.34 8.99 -17.65
C GLU A 178 1.37 8.76 -18.77
N ARG A 179 1.58 7.49 -19.16
CA ARG A 179 2.55 7.11 -20.20
C ARG A 179 2.04 7.31 -21.61
N LEU A 180 0.81 6.90 -21.88
CA LEU A 180 0.26 6.79 -23.22
C LEU A 180 -0.71 7.92 -23.57
N GLY A 181 -1.22 8.62 -22.56
CA GLY A 181 -2.39 9.48 -22.67
C GLY A 181 -3.70 8.70 -22.59
N GLU A 182 -4.79 9.40 -22.22
CA GLU A 182 -6.09 8.80 -21.93
C GLU A 182 -6.67 7.99 -23.12
N GLN A 183 -6.57 8.53 -24.34
CA GLN A 183 -7.15 7.90 -25.54
C GLN A 183 -6.50 6.54 -25.85
N GLN A 184 -5.17 6.46 -25.82
CA GLN A 184 -4.46 5.22 -26.14
C GLN A 184 -4.63 4.22 -25.01
N ALA A 185 -4.55 4.65 -23.75
CA ALA A 185 -4.83 3.79 -22.59
C ALA A 185 -6.25 3.19 -22.66
N GLU A 186 -7.26 3.97 -23.09
CA GLU A 186 -8.62 3.46 -23.26
C GLU A 186 -8.70 2.41 -24.39
N GLN A 187 -7.99 2.61 -25.49
CA GLN A 187 -7.92 1.61 -26.57
C GLN A 187 -7.32 0.29 -26.09
N VAL A 188 -6.24 0.34 -25.30
CA VAL A 188 -5.62 -0.84 -24.71
C VAL A 188 -6.60 -1.57 -23.77
N VAL A 189 -7.24 -0.84 -22.86
CA VAL A 189 -8.20 -1.45 -21.92
C VAL A 189 -9.40 -2.06 -22.66
N ARG A 190 -9.90 -1.42 -23.72
CA ARG A 190 -10.95 -1.99 -24.59
C ARG A 190 -10.48 -3.28 -25.26
N GLY A 191 -9.23 -3.31 -25.74
CA GLY A 191 -8.63 -4.50 -26.33
C GLY A 191 -8.52 -5.64 -25.30
N TRP A 192 -8.10 -5.36 -24.08
CA TRP A 192 -8.11 -6.37 -23.00
C TRP A 192 -9.50 -6.95 -22.77
N ILE A 193 -10.53 -6.10 -22.70
CA ILE A 193 -11.91 -6.57 -22.50
C ILE A 193 -12.40 -7.40 -23.68
N GLY A 194 -12.04 -7.01 -24.91
CA GLY A 194 -12.33 -7.79 -26.12
C GLY A 194 -11.63 -9.16 -26.17
N ASN A 195 -10.50 -9.30 -25.48
CA ASN A 195 -9.68 -10.50 -25.47
C ASN A 195 -9.94 -11.44 -24.26
N LEU A 196 -10.88 -11.08 -23.38
CA LEU A 196 -11.22 -11.91 -22.22
C LEU A 196 -11.74 -13.28 -22.65
N ALA A 197 -11.20 -14.32 -22.00
CA ALA A 197 -11.67 -15.70 -22.16
C ALA A 197 -12.95 -15.98 -21.36
N THR A 198 -13.12 -15.25 -20.23
CA THR A 198 -14.21 -15.43 -19.28
C THR A 198 -14.60 -14.07 -18.69
N ASP A 199 -15.65 -14.03 -17.87
CA ASP A 199 -15.89 -12.89 -17.00
C ASP A 199 -14.70 -12.63 -16.07
N VAL A 200 -14.57 -11.39 -15.57
CA VAL A 200 -13.50 -11.00 -14.67
C VAL A 200 -13.60 -11.71 -13.31
N PHE A 201 -12.47 -12.01 -12.70
CA PHE A 201 -12.37 -12.70 -11.42
C PHE A 201 -12.37 -11.72 -10.23
N ALA A 202 -12.76 -12.21 -9.06
CA ALA A 202 -12.78 -11.42 -7.83
C ALA A 202 -11.35 -11.10 -7.30
N ASN A 203 -10.35 -11.96 -7.59
CA ASN A 203 -9.00 -11.83 -7.05
C ASN A 203 -7.93 -12.46 -7.95
N ASP A 204 -6.65 -12.14 -7.71
CA ASP A 204 -5.52 -12.60 -8.50
C ASP A 204 -5.28 -14.12 -8.38
N ASN A 205 -5.59 -14.74 -7.23
CA ASN A 205 -5.48 -16.20 -7.09
C ASN A 205 -6.43 -16.92 -8.06
N SER A 206 -7.67 -16.41 -8.18
CA SER A 206 -8.64 -17.00 -9.12
C SER A 206 -8.21 -16.86 -10.59
N VAL A 207 -7.53 -15.75 -10.94
CA VAL A 207 -6.93 -15.56 -12.28
C VAL A 207 -5.88 -16.66 -12.54
N MET A 208 -4.95 -16.88 -11.61
CA MET A 208 -3.89 -17.89 -11.76
C MET A 208 -4.43 -19.32 -11.76
N GLN A 209 -5.45 -19.60 -10.94
CA GLN A 209 -6.14 -20.90 -10.94
C GLN A 209 -6.88 -21.17 -12.25
N ALA A 210 -7.49 -20.14 -12.85
CA ALA A 210 -8.14 -20.23 -14.17
C ALA A 210 -7.12 -20.53 -15.27
N ILE A 211 -5.95 -19.89 -15.24
CA ILE A 211 -4.84 -20.19 -16.15
C ILE A 211 -4.39 -21.64 -15.97
N ALA A 212 -4.15 -22.09 -14.74
CA ALA A 212 -3.76 -23.46 -14.45
C ALA A 212 -4.80 -24.50 -14.92
N ALA A 213 -6.08 -24.14 -14.84
CA ALA A 213 -7.19 -24.98 -15.30
C ALA A 213 -7.46 -24.92 -16.82
N GLY A 214 -6.71 -24.13 -17.58
CA GLY A 214 -6.87 -23.98 -19.03
C GLY A 214 -8.07 -23.17 -19.48
N GLN A 215 -8.65 -22.33 -18.61
CA GLN A 215 -9.75 -21.43 -18.96
C GLN A 215 -9.25 -20.20 -19.73
N CYS A 216 -8.00 -19.81 -19.54
CA CYS A 216 -7.28 -18.77 -20.25
C CYS A 216 -5.78 -19.08 -20.23
N ASP A 217 -4.98 -18.31 -20.97
CA ASP A 217 -3.56 -18.58 -21.15
C ASP A 217 -2.66 -17.57 -20.41
N VAL A 218 -3.11 -16.34 -20.26
CA VAL A 218 -2.38 -15.22 -19.69
C VAL A 218 -3.27 -14.36 -18.78
N GLY A 219 -2.67 -13.68 -17.81
CA GLY A 219 -3.37 -12.74 -16.92
C GLY A 219 -2.41 -11.73 -16.31
N ILE A 220 -2.97 -10.75 -15.59
CA ILE A 220 -2.22 -9.70 -14.88
C ILE A 220 -2.48 -9.83 -13.38
N VAL A 221 -1.41 -10.01 -12.57
CA VAL A 221 -1.50 -10.22 -11.13
C VAL A 221 -0.42 -9.47 -10.37
N ASN A 222 -0.61 -9.28 -9.07
CA ASN A 222 0.47 -8.83 -8.20
C ASN A 222 1.39 -10.00 -7.83
N THR A 223 2.68 -9.76 -7.84
CA THR A 223 3.73 -10.78 -7.62
C THR A 223 3.59 -11.55 -6.31
N TYR A 224 3.21 -10.89 -5.22
CA TYR A 224 3.07 -11.57 -3.93
C TYR A 224 1.94 -12.62 -3.89
N TYR A 225 0.88 -12.46 -4.70
CA TYR A 225 -0.15 -13.50 -4.85
C TYR A 225 0.43 -14.75 -5.53
N TYR A 226 1.23 -14.55 -6.58
CA TYR A 226 1.95 -15.63 -7.24
C TYR A 226 2.84 -16.39 -6.25
N GLY A 227 3.68 -15.67 -5.51
CA GLY A 227 4.55 -16.29 -4.52
C GLY A 227 3.81 -17.08 -3.44
N ARG A 228 2.72 -16.52 -2.89
CA ARG A 228 1.89 -17.22 -1.90
C ARG A 228 1.21 -18.45 -2.47
N LEU A 229 0.73 -18.38 -3.71
CA LEU A 229 0.07 -19.52 -4.35
C LEU A 229 1.06 -20.63 -4.61
N LEU A 230 2.28 -20.33 -5.06
CA LEU A 230 3.35 -21.31 -5.25
C LEU A 230 3.83 -21.94 -3.94
N ARG A 231 3.89 -21.21 -2.83
CA ARG A 231 4.20 -21.81 -1.51
C ARG A 231 3.23 -22.94 -1.15
N ASN A 232 1.96 -22.76 -1.49
CA ASN A 232 0.91 -23.75 -1.20
C ASN A 232 0.76 -24.82 -2.28
N ASN A 233 1.20 -24.53 -3.50
CA ASN A 233 1.14 -25.41 -4.66
C ASN A 233 2.37 -25.19 -5.56
N PRO A 234 3.52 -25.83 -5.23
CA PRO A 234 4.77 -25.63 -5.98
C PRO A 234 4.72 -26.06 -7.44
N ASP A 235 3.84 -27.00 -7.77
CA ASP A 235 3.70 -27.57 -9.11
C ASP A 235 2.64 -26.83 -9.97
N LEU A 236 2.16 -25.68 -9.52
CA LEU A 236 1.19 -24.89 -10.29
C LEU A 236 1.77 -24.51 -11.66
N PRO A 237 1.13 -24.91 -12.80
CA PRO A 237 1.66 -24.70 -14.15
C PRO A 237 1.44 -23.25 -14.62
N VAL A 238 1.96 -22.28 -13.85
CA VAL A 238 1.89 -20.84 -14.14
C VAL A 238 3.24 -20.22 -13.88
N LYS A 239 3.69 -19.33 -14.76
CA LYS A 239 4.96 -18.58 -14.63
C LYS A 239 4.74 -17.09 -14.69
N LEU A 240 5.66 -16.33 -14.08
CA LEU A 240 5.74 -14.86 -14.22
C LEU A 240 6.46 -14.48 -15.52
N PHE A 241 6.02 -13.35 -16.09
CA PHE A 241 6.73 -12.65 -17.15
C PHE A 241 6.76 -11.15 -16.83
N TRP A 242 7.93 -10.56 -16.93
CA TRP A 242 8.12 -9.13 -16.66
C TRP A 242 7.74 -8.32 -17.90
N ALA A 243 6.60 -7.62 -17.81
CA ALA A 243 6.10 -6.79 -18.91
C ALA A 243 6.97 -5.54 -19.13
N ASN A 244 6.91 -4.97 -20.34
CA ASN A 244 7.50 -3.67 -20.70
C ASN A 244 9.01 -3.55 -20.43
N GLN A 245 9.76 -4.66 -20.45
CA GLN A 245 11.22 -4.62 -20.29
C GLN A 245 11.88 -4.03 -21.53
N GLY A 246 12.90 -3.16 -21.31
CA GLY A 246 13.52 -2.40 -22.38
C GLY A 246 12.66 -1.26 -22.94
N ASP A 247 11.56 -0.92 -22.25
CA ASP A 247 10.65 0.19 -22.56
C ASP A 247 10.35 0.98 -21.26
N SER A 248 9.09 1.05 -20.86
CA SER A 248 8.66 1.81 -19.67
C SER A 248 8.98 1.11 -18.34
N GLY A 249 9.24 -0.18 -18.36
CA GLY A 249 9.40 -1.01 -17.18
C GLY A 249 8.07 -1.55 -16.63
N VAL A 250 8.20 -2.50 -15.70
CA VAL A 250 7.04 -3.11 -15.03
C VAL A 250 6.38 -2.12 -14.08
N HIS A 251 5.03 -2.05 -14.12
CA HIS A 251 4.27 -1.29 -13.12
C HIS A 251 4.54 -1.80 -11.70
N VAL A 252 4.98 -0.89 -10.85
CA VAL A 252 5.19 -1.14 -9.42
C VAL A 252 4.27 -0.25 -8.58
N ASN A 253 3.95 -0.75 -7.39
CA ASN A 253 3.21 0.01 -6.40
C ASN A 253 3.70 -0.36 -5.00
N ILE A 254 3.32 0.39 -3.98
CA ILE A 254 3.85 0.29 -2.64
C ILE A 254 2.79 0.00 -1.59
N SER A 255 3.22 -0.56 -0.46
CA SER A 255 2.61 -0.25 0.82
C SER A 255 3.48 0.81 1.48
N GLY A 256 2.89 1.78 2.13
CA GLY A 256 3.63 2.89 2.70
C GLY A 256 2.96 3.49 3.91
N ALA A 257 3.61 4.46 4.52
CA ALA A 257 3.19 5.12 5.74
C ALA A 257 3.40 6.63 5.68
N GLY A 258 2.52 7.37 6.36
CA GLY A 258 2.67 8.80 6.63
C GLY A 258 2.35 9.11 8.08
N ILE A 259 3.02 10.13 8.65
CA ILE A 259 2.71 10.67 9.98
C ILE A 259 1.49 11.57 9.84
N THR A 260 0.48 11.35 10.67
CA THR A 260 -0.76 12.15 10.61
C THR A 260 -0.49 13.60 10.96
N ARG A 261 -1.30 14.50 10.39
CA ARG A 261 -1.12 15.95 10.56
C ARG A 261 -1.10 16.40 12.01
N HIS A 262 -1.87 15.76 12.86
CA HIS A 262 -2.07 16.11 14.26
C HIS A 262 -1.56 15.04 15.21
N ALA A 263 -0.57 14.21 14.78
CA ALA A 263 0.01 13.13 15.55
C ALA A 263 0.38 13.56 16.99
N PRO A 264 -0.30 13.01 18.02
CA PRO A 264 0.00 13.35 19.41
C PRO A 264 1.42 12.93 19.82
N ASN A 265 1.91 11.81 19.30
CA ASN A 265 3.22 11.23 19.62
C ASN A 265 4.15 11.24 18.39
N ARG A 266 4.28 12.43 17.76
CA ARG A 266 5.02 12.62 16.50
C ARG A 266 6.44 12.05 16.52
N ASP A 267 7.18 12.25 17.59
CA ASP A 267 8.58 11.83 17.67
C ASP A 267 8.71 10.30 17.71
N ASN A 268 7.83 9.62 18.41
CA ASN A 268 7.75 8.16 18.42
C ASN A 268 7.27 7.63 17.07
N ALA A 269 6.31 8.29 16.40
CA ALA A 269 5.88 7.95 15.07
C ALA A 269 7.02 8.09 14.04
N LEU A 270 7.82 9.15 14.14
CA LEU A 270 9.01 9.32 13.31
C LEU A 270 10.06 8.23 13.57
N ALA A 271 10.30 7.88 14.84
CA ALA A 271 11.21 6.80 15.19
C ALA A 271 10.74 5.45 14.63
N LEU A 272 9.43 5.15 14.72
CA LEU A 272 8.84 3.96 14.13
C LEU A 272 8.96 3.96 12.60
N LEU A 273 8.68 5.10 11.94
CA LEU A 273 8.78 5.22 10.48
C LEU A 273 10.22 5.00 9.99
N ARG A 274 11.21 5.58 10.67
CA ARG A 274 12.64 5.33 10.39
C ARG A 274 13.01 3.86 10.52
N TRP A 275 12.55 3.23 11.61
CA TRP A 275 12.82 1.80 11.83
C TRP A 275 12.15 0.93 10.76
N LEU A 276 10.90 1.23 10.38
CA LEU A 276 10.19 0.52 9.31
C LEU A 276 10.85 0.67 7.93
N ALA A 277 11.54 1.79 7.66
CA ALA A 277 12.32 2.03 6.44
C ALA A 277 13.77 1.50 6.55
N GLY A 278 14.22 1.12 7.74
CA GLY A 278 15.56 0.60 8.01
C GLY A 278 15.73 -0.86 7.60
N GLU A 279 16.97 -1.30 7.50
CA GLU A 279 17.34 -2.62 6.96
C GLU A 279 16.67 -3.79 7.70
N GLU A 280 16.65 -3.76 9.04
CA GLU A 280 16.08 -4.85 9.84
C GLU A 280 14.59 -5.05 9.58
N ALA A 281 13.81 -3.97 9.61
CA ALA A 281 12.38 -4.03 9.40
C ALA A 281 12.04 -4.34 7.94
N GLN A 282 12.80 -3.79 7.00
CA GLN A 282 12.60 -4.00 5.56
C GLN A 282 12.78 -5.48 5.17
N SER A 283 13.83 -6.14 5.66
CA SER A 283 14.04 -7.57 5.42
C SER A 283 12.89 -8.42 5.95
N LYS A 284 12.41 -8.13 7.18
CA LYS A 284 11.28 -8.85 7.80
C LYS A 284 9.96 -8.58 7.07
N LEU A 285 9.67 -7.31 6.76
CA LEU A 285 8.41 -6.89 6.15
C LEU A 285 8.26 -7.44 4.72
N ALA A 286 9.33 -7.39 3.93
CA ALA A 286 9.36 -7.93 2.58
C ALA A 286 9.17 -9.45 2.58
N ALA A 287 9.91 -10.19 3.42
CA ALA A 287 9.83 -11.64 3.53
C ALA A 287 8.46 -12.15 3.98
N LEU A 288 7.84 -11.49 4.99
CA LEU A 288 6.51 -11.86 5.49
C LEU A 288 5.45 -11.84 4.40
N ASN A 289 5.56 -10.91 3.47
CA ASN A 289 4.54 -10.67 2.46
C ASN A 289 4.93 -11.13 1.04
N LEU A 290 6.18 -11.57 0.82
CA LEU A 290 6.76 -11.85 -0.51
C LEU A 290 6.69 -10.61 -1.42
N GLU A 291 7.03 -9.46 -0.87
CA GLU A 291 7.20 -8.19 -1.55
C GLU A 291 8.69 -7.83 -1.62
N TYR A 292 9.02 -6.84 -2.42
CA TYR A 292 10.37 -6.28 -2.48
C TYR A 292 10.52 -5.22 -1.39
N PRO A 293 11.70 -5.07 -0.77
CA PRO A 293 11.99 -3.94 0.11
C PRO A 293 11.93 -2.63 -0.70
N ALA A 294 11.46 -1.55 -0.07
CA ALA A 294 11.53 -0.22 -0.66
C ALA A 294 12.94 0.40 -0.52
N ASN A 295 13.68 -0.04 0.49
CA ASN A 295 15.05 0.38 0.73
C ASN A 295 16.00 -0.40 -0.19
N PRO A 296 16.72 0.27 -1.12
CA PRO A 296 17.60 -0.40 -2.09
C PRO A 296 18.87 -1.02 -1.47
N ALA A 297 19.17 -0.71 -0.21
CA ALA A 297 20.28 -1.33 0.51
C ALA A 297 19.94 -2.73 1.06
N VAL A 298 18.68 -3.17 0.93
CA VAL A 298 18.18 -4.43 1.48
C VAL A 298 17.91 -5.41 0.35
N ASP A 299 18.51 -6.59 0.43
CA ASP A 299 18.25 -7.68 -0.50
C ASP A 299 16.83 -8.23 -0.36
N SER A 300 16.26 -8.64 -1.48
CA SER A 300 14.97 -9.32 -1.49
C SER A 300 15.06 -10.72 -0.84
N ASP A 301 13.94 -11.18 -0.27
CA ASP A 301 13.83 -12.57 0.18
C ASP A 301 14.23 -13.54 -0.94
N PRO A 302 14.99 -14.61 -0.67
CA PRO A 302 15.44 -15.56 -1.70
C PRO A 302 14.32 -16.12 -2.58
N ALA A 303 13.10 -16.32 -2.02
CA ALA A 303 11.95 -16.77 -2.80
C ALA A 303 11.45 -15.71 -3.79
N VAL A 304 11.59 -14.42 -3.45
CA VAL A 304 11.26 -13.29 -4.33
C VAL A 304 12.37 -13.08 -5.37
N ALA A 305 13.62 -13.13 -4.95
CA ALA A 305 14.79 -13.01 -5.85
C ALA A 305 14.81 -14.12 -6.93
N ALA A 306 14.29 -15.32 -6.62
CA ALA A 306 14.17 -16.43 -7.57
C ALA A 306 13.23 -16.14 -8.76
N TRP A 307 12.40 -15.10 -8.70
CA TRP A 307 11.55 -14.69 -9.84
C TRP A 307 12.33 -13.94 -10.92
N GLY A 308 13.59 -13.60 -10.66
CA GLY A 308 14.47 -12.87 -11.54
C GLY A 308 14.39 -11.34 -11.36
N GLU A 309 15.36 -10.67 -11.95
CA GLU A 309 15.44 -9.21 -11.98
C GLU A 309 14.49 -8.63 -13.03
N PHE A 310 14.07 -7.39 -12.82
CA PHE A 310 13.24 -6.61 -13.75
C PHE A 310 13.53 -5.12 -13.64
N GLU A 311 13.28 -4.42 -14.73
CA GLU A 311 13.24 -2.96 -14.75
C GLU A 311 11.85 -2.51 -14.29
N ALA A 312 11.81 -1.74 -13.20
CA ALA A 312 10.56 -1.14 -12.70
C ALA A 312 10.25 0.16 -13.46
N ASP A 313 8.96 0.47 -13.62
CA ASP A 313 8.54 1.77 -14.10
C ASP A 313 9.10 2.88 -13.19
N SER A 314 9.77 3.86 -13.79
CA SER A 314 10.46 4.95 -13.11
C SER A 314 9.54 6.10 -12.68
N LEU A 315 8.27 6.10 -13.07
CA LEU A 315 7.31 7.11 -12.64
C LEU A 315 7.19 7.11 -11.10
N ASN A 316 6.98 8.30 -10.53
CA ASN A 316 6.62 8.36 -9.13
C ASN A 316 5.26 7.68 -8.92
N VAL A 317 5.20 6.78 -7.93
CA VAL A 317 4.00 5.98 -7.65
C VAL A 317 2.79 6.81 -7.22
N GLU A 318 2.94 8.10 -6.92
CA GLU A 318 1.84 9.05 -6.67
C GLU A 318 0.85 9.15 -7.85
N VAL A 319 1.33 8.86 -9.07
CA VAL A 319 0.51 8.83 -10.28
C VAL A 319 -0.71 7.93 -10.09
N ALA A 320 -0.56 6.84 -9.34
CA ALA A 320 -1.65 5.92 -9.01
C ALA A 320 -2.85 6.65 -8.36
N GLY A 321 -2.60 7.62 -7.49
CA GLY A 321 -3.64 8.43 -6.86
C GLY A 321 -4.08 9.60 -7.74
N ARG A 322 -3.11 10.36 -8.24
CA ARG A 322 -3.37 11.55 -9.04
C ARG A 322 -4.25 11.28 -10.27
N ARG A 323 -4.08 10.11 -10.90
CA ARG A 323 -4.85 9.67 -12.07
C ARG A 323 -5.97 8.66 -11.75
N GLN A 324 -6.21 8.32 -10.49
CA GLN A 324 -7.15 7.26 -10.12
C GLN A 324 -8.57 7.52 -10.63
N VAL A 325 -9.07 8.73 -10.47
CA VAL A 325 -10.44 9.10 -10.93
C VAL A 325 -10.56 8.98 -12.44
N GLU A 326 -9.53 9.39 -13.18
CA GLU A 326 -9.48 9.27 -14.64
C GLU A 326 -9.45 7.79 -15.05
N ALA A 327 -8.63 6.97 -14.37
CA ALA A 327 -8.52 5.54 -14.61
C ALA A 327 -9.86 4.81 -14.37
N VAL A 328 -10.53 5.10 -13.27
CA VAL A 328 -11.85 4.50 -12.97
C VAL A 328 -12.88 4.85 -14.04
N LYS A 329 -12.96 6.12 -14.46
CA LYS A 329 -13.86 6.56 -15.52
C LYS A 329 -13.53 5.91 -16.87
N LEU A 330 -12.25 5.80 -17.20
CA LEU A 330 -11.77 5.14 -18.42
C LEU A 330 -12.16 3.66 -18.42
N MET A 331 -11.90 2.96 -17.33
CA MET A 331 -12.22 1.53 -17.18
C MET A 331 -13.73 1.30 -17.33
N ASP A 332 -14.57 2.15 -16.75
CA ASP A 332 -16.02 2.08 -16.86
C ASP A 332 -16.47 2.27 -18.33
N ARG A 333 -15.96 3.31 -19.03
CA ARG A 333 -16.23 3.55 -20.47
C ARG A 333 -15.74 2.39 -21.36
N ALA A 334 -14.65 1.75 -21.01
CA ALA A 334 -14.11 0.60 -21.71
C ALA A 334 -14.89 -0.70 -21.44
N GLY A 335 -15.85 -0.69 -20.50
CA GLY A 335 -16.62 -1.88 -20.10
C GLY A 335 -15.88 -2.82 -19.16
N TYR A 336 -14.77 -2.39 -18.57
CA TYR A 336 -14.02 -3.16 -17.59
C TYR A 336 -14.69 -3.05 -16.20
N ARG A 337 -15.25 -4.13 -15.69
CA ARG A 337 -16.06 -4.18 -14.47
C ARG A 337 -15.44 -4.97 -13.32
#